data_eb8748a17b5083bed0f02a64c75ff7a3
#
_entry.id   eb8748a17b5083bed0f02a64c75ff7a3
#
_cell.length_a   1.000
_cell.length_b   1.000
_cell.length_c   1.000
_cell.angle_alpha   90.00
_cell.angle_beta   90.00
_cell.angle_gamma   90.00
#
_symmetry.space_group_name_H-M   'P 1'
#
loop_
_entity.id
_entity.type
_entity.pdbx_description
1 polymer ?
#
loop_
_entity_poly.entity_id
_entity_poly.type
_entity_poly.pdbx_seq_one_letter_code
_entity_poly.pdbx_strand_id
1 'polypeptide(L)'
;LLNQYGLAMEKGWVKTYLAPPSDFTQEAPIKTAYIRGNPKAKVMILEFSDYQCPYCSRIQPTIQKLIKKYDQKVAFGYRHFPLGFHTEADEAAIAVECAREQNQFEKMHEILYENQKAQFPEDLKKYARQIGIKNKKKFDQCLDSDRYRGLVNQDMEDGAGLGISGTPGFFIGRYDSVNRRIKGELLSGAQPLSAFENLIAKYLAKP
;
A
#
# COMPACT_ATOMS: atom_id res chain seq x y z
N LEU A 1 -2.30 2.89 -33.60
CA LEU A 1 -3.28 2.84 -32.52
C LEU A 1 -2.65 2.19 -31.30
N LEU A 2 -2.73 2.84 -30.17
CA LEU A 2 -2.32 2.27 -28.87
C LEU A 2 -3.53 1.55 -28.25
N ASN A 3 -3.29 0.36 -27.67
CA ASN A 3 -4.31 -0.27 -26.84
C ASN A 3 -4.37 0.41 -25.44
N GLN A 4 -5.32 -0.01 -24.62
CA GLN A 4 -5.53 0.54 -23.26
C GLN A 4 -4.29 0.42 -22.33
N TYR A 5 -3.28 -0.36 -22.71
CA TYR A 5 -2.03 -0.55 -21.95
C TYR A 5 -0.84 0.23 -22.54
N GLY A 6 -1.09 1.12 -23.50
CA GLY A 6 -0.03 1.91 -24.15
C GLY A 6 0.88 1.11 -25.08
N LEU A 7 0.41 -0.04 -25.59
CA LEU A 7 1.17 -0.90 -26.50
C LEU A 7 0.88 -0.51 -27.96
N ALA A 8 1.94 -0.31 -28.75
CA ALA A 8 1.82 -0.10 -30.19
C ALA A 8 1.60 -1.44 -30.89
N MET A 9 0.49 -1.54 -31.64
CA MET A 9 0.12 -2.72 -32.41
C MET A 9 0.33 -2.48 -33.91
N GLU A 10 1.23 -3.25 -34.55
CA GLU A 10 1.34 -3.34 -36.00
C GLU A 10 1.29 -4.81 -36.42
N LYS A 11 0.37 -5.12 -37.36
CA LYS A 11 0.21 -6.46 -37.96
C LYS A 11 0.09 -7.61 -36.94
N GLY A 12 -0.65 -7.37 -35.84
CA GLY A 12 -0.92 -8.40 -34.83
C GLY A 12 0.23 -8.71 -33.85
N TRP A 13 1.37 -8.01 -33.93
CA TRP A 13 2.50 -8.19 -33.02
C TRP A 13 2.74 -6.93 -32.20
N VAL A 14 3.03 -7.11 -30.90
CA VAL A 14 3.48 -6.01 -30.05
C VAL A 14 4.95 -5.76 -30.33
N LYS A 15 5.25 -4.67 -31.04
CA LYS A 15 6.62 -4.33 -31.44
C LYS A 15 7.42 -3.54 -30.40
N THR A 16 6.75 -2.70 -29.61
CA THR A 16 7.46 -1.80 -28.69
C THR A 16 6.60 -1.52 -27.47
N TYR A 17 7.14 -1.69 -26.29
CA TYR A 17 6.58 -1.14 -25.06
C TYR A 17 6.93 0.34 -25.02
N LEU A 18 5.97 1.19 -25.32
CA LEU A 18 6.14 2.62 -25.15
C LEU A 18 5.93 2.93 -23.67
N ALA A 19 6.97 3.40 -23.01
CA ALA A 19 6.80 3.99 -21.69
C ALA A 19 5.70 5.06 -21.76
N PRO A 20 4.78 5.12 -20.80
CA PRO A 20 3.78 6.17 -20.79
C PRO A 20 4.46 7.54 -20.85
N PRO A 21 3.85 8.55 -21.47
CA PRO A 21 4.41 9.90 -21.50
C PRO A 21 4.85 10.36 -20.11
N SER A 22 5.89 11.17 -20.03
CA SER A 22 6.46 11.65 -18.76
C SER A 22 5.49 12.45 -17.89
N ASP A 23 4.36 12.85 -18.45
CA ASP A 23 3.25 13.56 -17.82
C ASP A 23 2.00 12.69 -17.59
N PHE A 24 2.09 11.37 -17.84
CA PHE A 24 1.00 10.44 -17.61
C PHE A 24 0.64 10.37 -16.14
N THR A 25 -0.52 10.91 -15.79
CA THR A 25 -1.07 10.85 -14.43
C THR A 25 -2.40 10.13 -14.43
N GLN A 26 -2.61 9.29 -13.42
CA GLN A 26 -3.88 8.61 -13.17
C GLN A 26 -4.54 9.17 -11.90
N GLU A 27 -5.79 8.82 -11.68
CA GLU A 27 -6.48 9.08 -10.42
C GLU A 27 -6.67 7.77 -9.64
N ALA A 28 -6.22 7.76 -8.40
CA ALA A 28 -6.39 6.66 -7.47
C ALA A 28 -7.33 7.03 -6.32
N PRO A 29 -8.39 6.25 -6.05
CA PRO A 29 -9.21 6.43 -4.87
C PRO A 29 -8.46 5.93 -3.62
N ILE A 30 -8.56 6.67 -2.51
CA ILE A 30 -7.92 6.27 -1.25
C ILE A 30 -8.78 5.31 -0.45
N LYS A 31 -10.10 5.41 -0.60
CA LYS A 31 -11.12 4.55 0.05
C LYS A 31 -10.81 4.30 1.54
N THR A 32 -10.49 3.06 1.87
CA THR A 32 -10.27 2.53 3.22
C THR A 32 -8.83 2.59 3.68
N ALA A 33 -7.90 3.14 2.87
CA ALA A 33 -6.49 3.21 3.22
C ALA A 33 -6.25 3.70 4.66
N TYR A 34 -5.34 3.06 5.35
CA TYR A 34 -4.83 3.57 6.62
C TYR A 34 -3.90 4.75 6.34
N ILE A 35 -4.16 5.91 6.95
CA ILE A 35 -3.40 7.15 6.67
C ILE A 35 -2.53 7.49 7.87
N ARG A 36 -1.23 7.69 7.61
CA ARG A 36 -0.22 8.21 8.52
C ARG A 36 0.18 9.63 8.14
N GLY A 37 0.63 10.43 9.10
CA GLY A 37 1.03 11.83 8.89
C GLY A 37 -0.17 12.76 8.77
N ASN A 38 0.02 13.89 8.09
CA ASN A 38 -1.02 14.90 7.97
C ASN A 38 -2.11 14.50 6.94
N PRO A 39 -3.34 14.20 7.36
CA PRO A 39 -4.43 13.81 6.45
C PRO A 39 -4.87 14.93 5.50
N LYS A 40 -4.39 16.17 5.69
CA LYS A 40 -4.64 17.34 4.83
C LYS A 40 -3.41 17.74 4.01
N ALA A 41 -2.38 16.89 3.96
CA ALA A 41 -1.19 17.15 3.14
C ALA A 41 -1.56 17.30 1.66
N LYS A 42 -0.75 18.07 0.92
CA LYS A 42 -0.96 18.29 -0.53
C LYS A 42 -0.49 17.13 -1.39
N VAL A 43 0.36 16.28 -0.85
CA VAL A 43 0.94 15.12 -1.55
C VAL A 43 0.69 13.88 -0.71
N MET A 44 0.44 12.74 -1.36
CA MET A 44 0.33 11.45 -0.71
C MET A 44 1.19 10.40 -1.43
N ILE A 45 1.75 9.51 -0.63
CA ILE A 45 2.29 8.23 -1.06
C ILE A 45 1.28 7.17 -0.61
N LEU A 46 0.66 6.46 -1.54
CA LEU A 46 -0.21 5.33 -1.27
C LEU A 46 0.56 4.05 -1.59
N GLU A 47 0.87 3.26 -0.57
CA GLU A 47 1.55 1.98 -0.67
C GLU A 47 0.53 0.85 -0.81
N PHE A 48 0.75 -0.05 -1.78
CA PHE A 48 0.10 -1.35 -1.89
C PHE A 48 1.13 -2.42 -1.57
N SER A 49 0.86 -3.22 -0.55
CA SER A 49 1.91 -4.01 0.06
C SER A 49 1.41 -5.35 0.61
N ASP A 50 2.37 -6.26 0.85
CA ASP A 50 2.13 -7.64 1.27
C ASP A 50 3.06 -7.97 2.44
N TYR A 51 2.50 -8.48 3.53
CA TYR A 51 3.26 -8.75 4.75
C TYR A 51 4.25 -9.90 4.64
N GLN A 52 4.07 -10.82 3.68
CA GLN A 52 5.04 -11.89 3.42
C GLN A 52 6.08 -11.53 2.35
N CYS A 53 5.90 -10.41 1.63
CA CYS A 53 6.84 -9.99 0.61
C CYS A 53 8.15 -9.43 1.20
N PRO A 54 9.32 -10.02 0.89
CA PRO A 54 10.60 -9.57 1.44
C PRO A 54 11.00 -8.17 0.95
N TYR A 55 10.53 -7.77 -0.22
CA TYR A 55 10.77 -6.42 -0.74
C TYR A 55 9.94 -5.37 0.00
N CYS A 56 8.73 -5.76 0.48
CA CYS A 56 7.89 -4.90 1.30
C CYS A 56 8.49 -4.65 2.68
N SER A 57 9.05 -5.67 3.33
CA SER A 57 9.79 -5.48 4.56
C SER A 57 11.02 -4.60 4.35
N ARG A 58 11.80 -4.85 3.29
CA ARG A 58 13.04 -4.12 3.00
C ARG A 58 12.82 -2.62 2.78
N ILE A 59 11.67 -2.20 2.24
CA ILE A 59 11.40 -0.79 1.97
C ILE A 59 10.97 -0.02 3.23
N GLN A 60 10.49 -0.67 4.28
CA GLN A 60 9.94 0.00 5.47
C GLN A 60 10.89 1.01 6.11
N PRO A 61 12.20 0.77 6.25
CA PRO A 61 13.11 1.80 6.75
C PRO A 61 13.17 3.06 5.87
N THR A 62 12.99 2.91 4.56
CA THR A 62 12.92 4.06 3.63
C THR A 62 11.62 4.83 3.84
N ILE A 63 10.49 4.13 3.97
CA ILE A 63 9.18 4.76 4.25
C ILE A 63 9.21 5.51 5.57
N GLN A 64 9.79 4.94 6.63
CA GLN A 64 9.93 5.62 7.92
C GLN A 64 10.77 6.91 7.83
N LYS A 65 11.86 6.88 7.04
CA LYS A 65 12.67 8.09 6.78
C LYS A 65 11.86 9.17 6.05
N LEU A 66 11.05 8.78 5.06
CA LEU A 66 10.18 9.69 4.32
C LEU A 66 9.10 10.30 5.22
N ILE A 67 8.43 9.47 6.04
CA ILE A 67 7.43 9.93 7.02
C ILE A 67 8.06 10.99 7.93
N LYS A 68 9.23 10.69 8.50
CA LYS A 68 9.93 11.63 9.40
C LYS A 68 10.35 12.92 8.69
N LYS A 69 10.86 12.80 7.45
CA LYS A 69 11.37 13.96 6.68
C LYS A 69 10.28 14.89 6.20
N TYR A 70 9.12 14.33 5.82
CA TYR A 70 8.06 15.08 5.15
C TYR A 70 6.79 15.22 6.00
N ASP A 71 6.83 14.90 7.28
CA ASP A 71 5.76 14.83 8.28
C ASP A 71 4.48 15.61 7.93
N GLN A 72 4.54 16.94 7.87
CA GLN A 72 3.36 17.79 7.60
C GLN A 72 3.05 18.01 6.11
N LYS A 73 3.97 17.65 5.21
CA LYS A 73 3.88 17.95 3.77
C LYS A 73 3.33 16.80 2.94
N VAL A 74 3.53 15.56 3.42
CA VAL A 74 3.17 14.34 2.71
C VAL A 74 2.36 13.44 3.64
N ALA A 75 1.21 12.96 3.15
CA ALA A 75 0.46 11.88 3.79
C ALA A 75 0.95 10.53 3.27
N PHE A 76 0.88 9.50 4.11
CA PHE A 76 1.20 8.12 3.75
C PHE A 76 -0.04 7.26 3.92
N GLY A 77 -0.50 6.65 2.84
CA GLY A 77 -1.59 5.70 2.83
C GLY A 77 -1.07 4.27 2.67
N TYR A 78 -1.72 3.32 3.32
CA TYR A 78 -1.42 1.90 3.19
C TYR A 78 -2.66 1.14 2.74
N ARG A 79 -2.50 0.26 1.76
CA ARG A 79 -3.51 -0.68 1.26
C ARG A 79 -2.90 -2.06 1.09
N HIS A 80 -3.74 -3.08 1.21
CA HIS A 80 -3.32 -4.48 1.12
C HIS A 80 -3.23 -4.92 -0.34
N PHE A 81 -2.19 -5.70 -0.65
CA PHE A 81 -2.05 -6.36 -1.94
C PHE A 81 -1.35 -7.71 -1.77
N PRO A 82 -1.96 -8.66 -1.04
CA PRO A 82 -1.40 -9.99 -0.85
C PRO A 82 -1.23 -10.69 -2.19
N LEU A 83 -0.05 -11.30 -2.41
CA LEU A 83 0.26 -12.01 -3.63
C LEU A 83 -0.17 -13.48 -3.49
N GLY A 84 -0.84 -14.04 -4.47
CA GLY A 84 -1.45 -15.37 -4.38
C GLY A 84 -0.52 -16.55 -4.12
N PHE A 85 0.80 -16.36 -4.19
CA PHE A 85 1.80 -17.35 -3.80
C PHE A 85 2.34 -17.17 -2.36
N HIS A 86 1.89 -16.16 -1.64
CA HIS A 86 2.15 -15.92 -0.22
C HIS A 86 0.95 -16.41 0.59
N THR A 87 1.05 -17.62 1.13
CA THR A 87 -0.09 -18.38 1.67
C THR A 87 -0.79 -17.74 2.85
N GLU A 88 -0.07 -16.95 3.67
CA GLU A 88 -0.59 -16.33 4.89
C GLU A 88 -0.76 -14.80 4.76
N ALA A 89 -0.50 -14.24 3.57
CA ALA A 89 -0.53 -12.78 3.39
C ALA A 89 -1.93 -12.19 3.53
N ASP A 90 -2.96 -12.90 3.10
CA ASP A 90 -4.37 -12.54 3.27
C ASP A 90 -4.74 -12.44 4.75
N GLU A 91 -4.39 -13.49 5.53
CA GLU A 91 -4.67 -13.54 6.96
C GLU A 91 -3.92 -12.45 7.73
N ALA A 92 -2.66 -12.19 7.34
CA ALA A 92 -1.88 -11.09 7.91
C ALA A 92 -2.51 -9.72 7.63
N ALA A 93 -3.05 -9.50 6.43
CA ALA A 93 -3.79 -8.30 6.07
C ALA A 93 -5.07 -8.14 6.91
N ILE A 94 -5.84 -9.23 7.08
CA ILE A 94 -7.03 -9.24 7.94
C ILE A 94 -6.66 -8.94 9.40
N ALA A 95 -5.57 -9.53 9.92
CA ALA A 95 -5.11 -9.31 11.28
C ALA A 95 -4.79 -7.84 11.57
N VAL A 96 -4.18 -7.14 10.61
CA VAL A 96 -3.88 -5.70 10.75
C VAL A 96 -5.17 -4.87 10.83
N GLU A 97 -6.18 -5.17 10.01
CA GLU A 97 -7.46 -4.47 10.08
C GLU A 97 -8.21 -4.79 11.39
N CYS A 98 -8.13 -6.02 11.90
CA CYS A 98 -8.64 -6.35 13.23
C CYS A 98 -7.93 -5.60 14.37
N ALA A 99 -6.62 -5.38 14.23
CA ALA A 99 -5.86 -4.55 15.16
C ALA A 99 -6.21 -3.06 15.04
N ARG A 100 -6.48 -2.58 13.80
CA ARG A 100 -6.93 -1.21 13.53
C ARG A 100 -8.21 -0.85 14.27
N GLU A 101 -9.16 -1.77 14.42
CA GLU A 101 -10.37 -1.55 15.21
C GLU A 101 -10.09 -1.16 16.68
N GLN A 102 -8.91 -1.51 17.17
CA GLN A 102 -8.47 -1.22 18.52
C GLN A 102 -7.30 -0.23 18.57
N ASN A 103 -7.11 0.56 17.49
CA ASN A 103 -6.06 1.56 17.34
C ASN A 103 -4.64 0.99 17.48
N GLN A 104 -4.42 -0.24 17.01
CA GLN A 104 -3.12 -0.93 17.06
C GLN A 104 -2.59 -1.29 15.66
N PHE A 105 -3.04 -0.56 14.61
CA PHE A 105 -2.57 -0.78 13.24
C PHE A 105 -1.05 -0.78 13.15
N GLU A 106 -0.41 0.30 13.59
CA GLU A 106 1.05 0.51 13.46
C GLU A 106 1.84 -0.63 14.10
N LYS A 107 1.48 -1.02 15.32
CA LYS A 107 2.21 -2.08 16.02
C LYS A 107 2.02 -3.44 15.37
N MET A 108 0.83 -3.74 14.85
CA MET A 108 0.60 -4.98 14.12
C MET A 108 1.34 -4.96 12.79
N HIS A 109 1.34 -3.84 12.09
CA HIS A 109 2.08 -3.62 10.86
C HIS A 109 3.60 -3.85 11.04
N GLU A 110 4.18 -3.29 12.10
CA GLU A 110 5.60 -3.43 12.40
C GLU A 110 5.97 -4.89 12.73
N ILE A 111 5.25 -5.53 13.68
CA ILE A 111 5.55 -6.89 14.13
C ILE A 111 5.41 -7.92 13.00
N LEU A 112 4.48 -7.71 12.04
CA LEU A 112 4.33 -8.60 10.89
C LEU A 112 5.51 -8.49 9.93
N TYR A 113 6.02 -7.30 9.65
CA TYR A 113 7.22 -7.15 8.82
C TYR A 113 8.50 -7.66 9.50
N GLU A 114 8.56 -7.65 10.82
CA GLU A 114 9.66 -8.24 11.59
C GLU A 114 9.61 -9.77 11.57
N ASN A 115 8.43 -10.36 11.38
CA ASN A 115 8.18 -11.80 11.53
C ASN A 115 7.54 -12.44 10.28
N GLN A 116 8.05 -12.13 9.09
CA GLN A 116 7.46 -12.54 7.81
C GLN A 116 7.27 -14.04 7.62
N LYS A 117 8.04 -14.88 8.33
CA LYS A 117 7.99 -16.35 8.21
C LYS A 117 7.03 -17.03 9.21
N ALA A 118 6.43 -16.28 10.11
CA ALA A 118 5.57 -16.77 11.17
C ALA A 118 4.28 -15.92 11.21
N GLN A 119 3.37 -16.17 10.28
CA GLN A 119 2.12 -15.41 10.11
C GLN A 119 0.89 -16.33 10.03
N PHE A 120 0.99 -17.55 10.57
CA PHE A 120 -0.16 -18.42 10.77
C PHE A 120 -1.15 -17.82 11.79
N PRO A 121 -2.43 -18.22 11.77
CA PRO A 121 -3.44 -17.66 12.66
C PRO A 121 -3.03 -17.63 14.15
N GLU A 122 -2.33 -18.66 14.62
CA GLU A 122 -1.82 -18.74 16.00
C GLU A 122 -0.75 -17.66 16.27
N ASP A 123 0.13 -17.40 15.30
CA ASP A 123 1.15 -16.35 15.40
C ASP A 123 0.48 -14.97 15.44
N LEU A 124 -0.50 -14.74 14.59
CA LEU A 124 -1.25 -13.47 14.52
C LEU A 124 -1.95 -13.18 15.86
N LYS A 125 -2.61 -14.20 16.45
CA LYS A 125 -3.21 -14.09 17.80
C LYS A 125 -2.15 -13.85 18.88
N LYS A 126 -0.98 -14.46 18.78
CA LYS A 126 0.16 -14.22 19.68
C LYS A 126 0.66 -12.77 19.57
N TYR A 127 0.85 -12.27 18.35
CA TYR A 127 1.26 -10.88 18.11
C TYR A 127 0.25 -9.88 18.65
N ALA A 128 -1.04 -10.13 18.47
CA ALA A 128 -2.08 -9.29 19.05
C ALA A 128 -1.94 -9.14 20.57
N ARG A 129 -1.52 -10.22 21.27
CA ARG A 129 -1.25 -10.18 22.72
C ARG A 129 0.03 -9.39 23.03
N GLN A 130 1.09 -9.57 22.24
CA GLN A 130 2.38 -8.90 22.42
C GLN A 130 2.28 -7.38 22.22
N ILE A 131 1.52 -6.92 21.23
CA ILE A 131 1.32 -5.48 20.96
C ILE A 131 0.31 -4.82 21.92
N GLY A 132 -0.27 -5.58 22.85
CA GLY A 132 -1.16 -5.05 23.87
C GLY A 132 -2.60 -4.80 23.39
N ILE A 133 -3.14 -5.63 22.49
CA ILE A 133 -4.57 -5.61 22.15
C ILE A 133 -5.40 -5.82 23.42
N LYS A 134 -6.27 -4.84 23.73
CA LYS A 134 -7.05 -4.85 24.97
C LYS A 134 -8.13 -5.92 24.97
N ASN A 135 -8.92 -5.98 23.92
CA ASN A 135 -9.99 -6.98 23.76
C ASN A 135 -9.52 -8.12 22.85
N LYS A 136 -8.82 -9.09 23.45
CA LYS A 136 -8.27 -10.26 22.75
C LYS A 136 -9.37 -11.10 22.09
N LYS A 137 -10.49 -11.31 22.80
CA LYS A 137 -11.63 -12.07 22.28
C LYS A 137 -12.22 -11.40 21.02
N LYS A 138 -12.36 -10.07 21.04
CA LYS A 138 -12.83 -9.32 19.86
C LYS A 138 -11.87 -9.46 18.68
N PHE A 139 -10.55 -9.42 18.92
CA PHE A 139 -9.54 -9.62 17.90
C PHE A 139 -9.61 -11.03 17.30
N ASP A 140 -9.62 -12.06 18.16
CA ASP A 140 -9.69 -13.46 17.73
C ASP A 140 -10.98 -13.71 16.90
N GLN A 141 -12.13 -13.24 17.35
CA GLN A 141 -13.40 -13.32 16.60
C GLN A 141 -13.33 -12.56 15.26
N CYS A 142 -12.68 -11.41 15.22
CA CYS A 142 -12.51 -10.64 13.99
C CYS A 142 -11.66 -11.42 12.98
N LEU A 143 -10.53 -11.96 13.41
CA LEU A 143 -9.64 -12.74 12.57
C LEU A 143 -10.34 -14.00 12.03
N ASP A 144 -11.01 -14.76 12.91
CA ASP A 144 -11.68 -16.01 12.56
C ASP A 144 -12.94 -15.80 11.69
N SER A 145 -13.47 -14.57 11.58
CA SER A 145 -14.72 -14.27 10.86
C SER A 145 -14.52 -13.83 9.41
N ASP A 146 -13.30 -13.73 8.93
CA ASP A 146 -13.00 -13.24 7.58
C ASP A 146 -13.61 -11.86 7.24
N ARG A 147 -14.05 -11.11 8.25
CA ARG A 147 -14.81 -9.86 8.07
C ARG A 147 -14.15 -8.85 7.15
N TYR A 148 -12.81 -8.79 7.10
CA TYR A 148 -12.06 -7.87 6.29
C TYR A 148 -11.59 -8.42 4.93
N ARG A 149 -11.93 -9.66 4.59
CA ARG A 149 -11.58 -10.24 3.29
C ARG A 149 -12.11 -9.42 2.12
N GLY A 150 -13.34 -8.93 2.22
CA GLY A 150 -13.91 -8.05 1.18
C GLY A 150 -13.14 -6.74 1.02
N LEU A 151 -12.61 -6.17 2.12
CA LEU A 151 -11.75 -4.98 2.07
C LEU A 151 -10.42 -5.29 1.39
N VAL A 152 -9.77 -6.39 1.77
CA VAL A 152 -8.49 -6.82 1.18
C VAL A 152 -8.65 -7.08 -0.32
N ASN A 153 -9.70 -7.80 -0.74
CA ASN A 153 -10.01 -8.04 -2.15
C ASN A 153 -10.22 -6.72 -2.92
N GLN A 154 -10.96 -5.78 -2.35
CA GLN A 154 -11.17 -4.47 -2.98
C GLN A 154 -9.87 -3.68 -3.10
N ASP A 155 -8.97 -3.78 -2.12
CA ASP A 155 -7.65 -3.16 -2.18
C ASP A 155 -6.82 -3.74 -3.33
N MET A 156 -6.85 -5.06 -3.52
CA MET A 156 -6.19 -5.75 -4.64
C MET A 156 -6.76 -5.34 -6.00
N GLU A 157 -8.08 -5.32 -6.14
CA GLU A 157 -8.77 -4.92 -7.37
C GLU A 157 -8.41 -3.48 -7.76
N ASP A 158 -8.46 -2.56 -6.80
CA ASP A 158 -8.11 -1.17 -7.03
C ASP A 158 -6.63 -1.01 -7.41
N GLY A 159 -5.73 -1.74 -6.73
CA GLY A 159 -4.29 -1.74 -7.05
C GLY A 159 -4.02 -2.28 -8.47
N ALA A 160 -4.64 -3.40 -8.83
CA ALA A 160 -4.54 -3.98 -10.17
C ALA A 160 -5.08 -3.01 -11.24
N GLY A 161 -6.20 -2.32 -10.96
CA GLY A 161 -6.77 -1.29 -11.81
C GLY A 161 -5.86 -0.07 -12.03
N LEU A 162 -4.96 0.20 -11.10
CA LEU A 162 -3.90 1.22 -11.21
C LEU A 162 -2.62 0.72 -11.91
N GLY A 163 -2.57 -0.55 -12.31
CA GLY A 163 -1.41 -1.17 -12.96
C GLY A 163 -0.39 -1.77 -11.99
N ILE A 164 -0.75 -1.95 -10.70
CA ILE A 164 0.09 -2.66 -9.75
C ILE A 164 0.00 -4.15 -10.05
N SER A 165 1.14 -4.77 -10.34
CA SER A 165 1.27 -6.20 -10.67
C SER A 165 2.19 -6.95 -9.71
N GLY A 166 2.68 -6.29 -8.67
CA GLY A 166 3.55 -6.87 -7.65
C GLY A 166 3.81 -5.88 -6.53
N THR A 167 4.41 -6.36 -5.43
CA THR A 167 4.62 -5.57 -4.23
C THR A 167 6.10 -5.38 -3.86
N PRO A 168 6.43 -4.24 -3.24
CA PRO A 168 5.55 -3.11 -2.99
C PRO A 168 5.26 -2.32 -4.27
N GLY A 169 4.04 -1.77 -4.40
CA GLY A 169 3.67 -0.79 -5.41
C GLY A 169 3.29 0.52 -4.74
N PHE A 170 3.67 1.65 -5.32
CA PHE A 170 3.38 2.97 -4.74
C PHE A 170 2.69 3.84 -5.77
N PHE A 171 1.64 4.54 -5.34
CA PHE A 171 1.03 5.58 -6.13
C PHE A 171 1.30 6.93 -5.47
N ILE A 172 1.99 7.83 -6.16
CA ILE A 172 2.49 9.07 -5.57
C ILE A 172 1.96 10.26 -6.37
N GLY A 173 1.36 11.23 -5.69
CA GLY A 173 0.79 12.38 -6.38
C GLY A 173 0.14 13.43 -5.51
N ARG A 174 -0.57 14.33 -6.17
CA ARG A 174 -1.40 15.36 -5.52
C ARG A 174 -2.57 14.70 -4.80
N TYR A 175 -2.71 15.03 -3.54
CA TYR A 175 -3.76 14.51 -2.69
C TYR A 175 -4.89 15.52 -2.52
N ASP A 176 -6.08 15.09 -2.91
CA ASP A 176 -7.33 15.77 -2.60
C ASP A 176 -7.96 15.07 -1.39
N SER A 177 -7.81 15.70 -0.22
CA SER A 177 -8.32 15.15 1.04
C SER A 177 -9.85 15.22 1.15
N VAL A 178 -10.50 16.12 0.40
CA VAL A 178 -11.96 16.28 0.39
C VAL A 178 -12.61 15.15 -0.42
N ASN A 179 -12.14 14.94 -1.64
CA ASN A 179 -12.66 13.89 -2.53
C ASN A 179 -11.99 12.53 -2.30
N ARG A 180 -11.00 12.46 -1.38
CA ARG A 180 -10.23 11.25 -1.05
C ARG A 180 -9.64 10.57 -2.28
N ARG A 181 -8.90 11.34 -3.09
CA ARG A 181 -8.26 10.89 -4.32
C ARG A 181 -6.83 11.37 -4.42
N ILE A 182 -6.00 10.61 -5.14
CA ILE A 182 -4.66 11.01 -5.54
C ILE A 182 -4.65 11.12 -7.05
N LYS A 183 -4.11 12.21 -7.59
CA LYS A 183 -3.74 12.32 -9.00
C LYS A 183 -2.22 12.26 -9.11
N GLY A 184 -1.69 11.19 -9.69
CA GLY A 184 -0.27 10.91 -9.62
C GLY A 184 0.22 9.81 -10.55
N GLU A 185 1.32 9.21 -10.18
CA GLU A 185 2.09 8.23 -10.94
C GLU A 185 2.37 6.99 -10.12
N LEU A 186 2.51 5.86 -10.82
CA LEU A 186 2.94 4.59 -10.26
C LEU A 186 4.47 4.55 -10.11
N LEU A 187 4.95 4.12 -8.95
CA LEU A 187 6.34 3.76 -8.67
C LEU A 187 6.37 2.30 -8.22
N SER A 188 6.93 1.42 -9.05
CA SER A 188 6.91 -0.01 -8.79
C SER A 188 8.17 -0.48 -8.06
N GLY A 189 7.99 -1.37 -7.08
CA GLY A 189 9.06 -2.06 -6.39
C GLY A 189 9.74 -1.25 -5.28
N ALA A 190 10.68 -1.90 -4.58
CA ALA A 190 11.45 -1.30 -3.49
C ALA A 190 12.55 -0.36 -4.03
N GLN A 191 12.15 0.81 -4.49
CA GLN A 191 13.00 1.83 -5.08
C GLN A 191 13.88 2.56 -4.03
N PRO A 192 15.00 3.16 -4.43
CA PRO A 192 15.83 3.96 -3.54
C PRO A 192 15.11 5.23 -3.09
N LEU A 193 15.53 5.77 -1.93
CA LEU A 193 14.95 6.98 -1.33
C LEU A 193 14.82 8.15 -2.33
N SER A 194 15.85 8.35 -3.18
CA SER A 194 15.86 9.43 -4.18
C SER A 194 14.73 9.35 -5.19
N ALA A 195 14.26 8.15 -5.56
CA ALA A 195 13.13 8.00 -6.48
C ALA A 195 11.84 8.57 -5.88
N PHE A 196 11.60 8.31 -4.60
CA PHE A 196 10.47 8.89 -3.87
C PHE A 196 10.60 10.41 -3.73
N GLU A 197 11.79 10.89 -3.35
CA GLU A 197 12.05 12.31 -3.16
C GLU A 197 11.85 13.12 -4.44
N ASN A 198 12.26 12.59 -5.59
CA ASN A 198 12.05 13.23 -6.89
C ASN A 198 10.55 13.40 -7.20
N LEU A 199 9.73 12.36 -6.97
CA LEU A 199 8.29 12.44 -7.17
C LEU A 199 7.62 13.39 -6.16
N ILE A 200 8.00 13.31 -4.89
CA ILE A 200 7.51 14.22 -3.86
C ILE A 200 7.80 15.68 -4.26
N ALA A 201 9.05 15.98 -4.65
CA ALA A 201 9.44 17.32 -5.08
C ALA A 201 8.64 17.79 -6.29
N LYS A 202 8.46 16.92 -7.31
CA LYS A 202 7.64 17.18 -8.50
C LYS A 202 6.22 17.62 -8.13
N TYR A 203 5.59 16.92 -7.16
CA TYR A 203 4.19 17.19 -6.77
C TYR A 203 4.05 18.31 -5.74
N LEU A 204 5.06 18.57 -4.92
CA LEU A 204 5.07 19.74 -4.03
C LEU A 204 5.28 21.06 -4.77
N ALA A 205 6.04 21.04 -5.89
CA ALA A 205 6.31 22.23 -6.71
C ALA A 205 5.11 22.66 -7.58
N LYS A 206 4.18 21.76 -7.88
CA LYS A 206 2.98 22.09 -8.67
C LYS A 206 2.01 22.90 -7.80
N PRO A 207 1.46 24.03 -8.28
CA PRO A 207 0.47 24.82 -7.57
C PRO A 207 -0.84 24.09 -7.31
#